data_155ce8ccb05c53d7166e567dd70deacd
#
_entry.id   155ce8ccb05c53d7166e567dd70deacd
#
_cell.length_a   1.000
_cell.length_b   1.000
_cell.length_c   1.000
_cell.angle_alpha   90.00
_cell.angle_beta   90.00
_cell.angle_gamma   90.00
#
_symmetry.space_group_name_H-M   'P 1'
#
loop_
_entity.id
_entity.type
_entity.pdbx_description
1 polymer ?
#
loop_
_entity_poly.entity_id
_entity_poly.type
_entity_poly.pdbx_seq_one_letter_code
_entity_poly.pdbx_strand_id
1 'polypeptide(L)'
;INSFWNLGFLLGITIILQIITGIFLSLYYTSDINSAYSSVFFFIREIYYGWCLRYLHSSGASFVFLFLFLHLGRAISYGSYFYNPNTWFSGILIFFFLMTTAFMGYVLPFGQMSFWGATVITNLLSPFPSLVEWFCGGHYVYNPTLKRFFLFHFIFPFLLCGFRILHLFYLHFHSSNNPLRLNTNNKMPFFPFI
;
A
#
# COMPACT_ATOMS: atom_id res chain seq x y z
N ILE A 1 13.53 -18.39 15.39
CA ILE A 1 12.70 -17.26 14.97
C ILE A 1 11.97 -16.69 16.18
N ASN A 2 11.46 -15.48 16.05
CA ASN A 2 10.74 -14.75 17.09
C ASN A 2 9.52 -14.01 16.50
N SER A 3 8.81 -13.22 17.30
CA SER A 3 7.60 -12.50 16.88
C SER A 3 7.80 -11.53 15.69
N PHE A 4 9.02 -11.10 15.38
CA PHE A 4 9.29 -10.27 14.19
C PHE A 4 9.01 -11.00 12.86
N TRP A 5 8.94 -12.34 12.86
CA TRP A 5 8.54 -13.11 11.68
C TRP A 5 7.03 -13.04 11.41
N ASN A 6 6.23 -12.60 12.37
CA ASN A 6 4.78 -12.40 12.22
C ASN A 6 4.42 -11.11 11.44
N LEU A 7 5.36 -10.19 11.26
CA LEU A 7 5.10 -8.90 10.59
C LEU A 7 4.58 -9.05 9.16
N GLY A 8 5.05 -10.07 8.43
CA GLY A 8 4.53 -10.35 7.08
C GLY A 8 3.08 -10.84 7.07
N PHE A 9 2.67 -11.59 8.09
CA PHE A 9 1.28 -12.01 8.28
C PHE A 9 0.38 -10.82 8.65
N LEU A 10 0.82 -9.96 9.57
CA LEU A 10 0.11 -8.74 9.95
C LEU A 10 -0.07 -7.79 8.76
N LEU A 11 0.96 -7.64 7.91
CA LEU A 11 0.84 -6.92 6.63
C LEU A 11 -0.24 -7.50 5.74
N GLY A 12 -0.29 -8.83 5.63
CA GLY A 12 -1.30 -9.50 4.83
C GLY A 12 -2.72 -9.21 5.30
N ILE A 13 -2.99 -9.29 6.59
CA ILE A 13 -4.30 -8.99 7.18
C ILE A 13 -4.67 -7.51 6.99
N THR A 14 -3.75 -6.60 7.27
CA THR A 14 -4.02 -5.17 7.14
C THR A 14 -4.28 -4.77 5.69
N ILE A 15 -3.59 -5.34 4.69
CA ILE A 15 -3.85 -5.09 3.28
C ILE A 15 -5.24 -5.62 2.87
N ILE A 16 -5.64 -6.81 3.34
CA ILE A 16 -6.98 -7.34 3.08
C ILE A 16 -8.05 -6.40 3.66
N LEU A 17 -7.85 -5.91 4.88
CA LEU A 17 -8.74 -4.93 5.51
C LEU A 17 -8.83 -3.64 4.68
N GLN A 18 -7.69 -3.15 4.15
CA GLN A 18 -7.67 -1.97 3.27
C GLN A 18 -8.48 -2.21 1.99
N ILE A 19 -8.36 -3.37 1.36
CA ILE A 19 -9.13 -3.71 0.16
C ILE A 19 -10.63 -3.73 0.47
N ILE A 20 -11.03 -4.43 1.53
CA ILE A 20 -12.45 -4.54 1.90
C ILE A 20 -13.04 -3.15 2.19
N THR A 21 -12.41 -2.37 3.04
CA THR A 21 -12.89 -1.02 3.38
C THR A 21 -12.86 -0.09 2.16
N GLY A 22 -11.86 -0.21 1.28
CA GLY A 22 -11.73 0.56 0.06
C GLY A 22 -12.83 0.27 -0.95
N ILE A 23 -13.25 -0.99 -1.11
CA ILE A 23 -14.39 -1.36 -1.97
C ILE A 23 -15.67 -0.63 -1.51
N PHE A 24 -15.98 -0.65 -0.21
CA PHE A 24 -17.16 0.04 0.32
C PHE A 24 -17.07 1.57 0.12
N LEU A 25 -15.89 2.16 0.31
CA LEU A 25 -15.67 3.59 0.06
C LEU A 25 -15.88 3.95 -1.42
N SER A 26 -15.45 3.09 -2.34
CA SER A 26 -15.55 3.34 -3.77
C SER A 26 -16.99 3.39 -4.30
N LEU A 27 -17.94 2.75 -3.60
CA LEU A 27 -19.36 2.77 -3.98
C LEU A 27 -19.99 4.16 -3.91
N TYR A 28 -19.45 5.04 -3.07
CA TYR A 28 -20.00 6.38 -2.82
C TYR A 28 -19.07 7.51 -3.26
N TYR A 29 -17.83 7.18 -3.61
CA TYR A 29 -16.83 8.16 -3.99
C TYR A 29 -17.05 8.68 -5.42
N THR A 30 -16.98 9.99 -5.60
CA THR A 30 -17.05 10.64 -6.91
C THR A 30 -15.71 11.28 -7.25
N SER A 31 -15.04 10.80 -8.31
CA SER A 31 -13.73 11.30 -8.74
C SER A 31 -13.83 12.57 -9.60
N ASP A 32 -14.33 13.63 -9.00
CA ASP A 32 -14.46 14.97 -9.60
C ASP A 32 -14.04 16.03 -8.57
N ILE A 33 -13.25 17.03 -8.99
CA ILE A 33 -12.66 18.02 -8.08
C ILE A 33 -13.68 18.84 -7.29
N ASN A 34 -14.88 19.02 -7.83
CA ASN A 34 -15.93 19.79 -7.16
C ASN A 34 -16.73 18.95 -6.16
N SER A 35 -16.75 17.62 -6.32
CA SER A 35 -17.59 16.73 -5.53
C SER A 35 -16.82 15.65 -4.75
N ALA A 36 -15.52 15.46 -5.00
CA ALA A 36 -14.70 14.44 -4.31
C ALA A 36 -14.76 14.60 -2.80
N TYR A 37 -14.48 15.79 -2.29
CA TYR A 37 -14.51 16.08 -0.86
C TYR A 37 -15.89 15.86 -0.25
N SER A 38 -16.93 16.42 -0.89
CA SER A 38 -18.31 16.29 -0.40
C SER A 38 -18.83 14.85 -0.44
N SER A 39 -18.41 14.03 -1.43
CA SER A 39 -18.78 12.61 -1.49
C SER A 39 -18.18 11.81 -0.33
N VAL A 40 -16.92 12.07 0.05
CA VAL A 40 -16.30 11.46 1.24
C VAL A 40 -17.00 11.92 2.52
N PHE A 41 -17.37 13.19 2.59
CA PHE A 41 -18.04 13.75 3.76
C PHE A 41 -19.48 13.23 3.91
N PHE A 42 -20.20 13.08 2.80
CA PHE A 42 -21.49 12.41 2.73
C PHE A 42 -21.40 10.99 3.26
N PHE A 43 -20.39 10.21 2.81
CA PHE A 43 -20.20 8.85 3.27
C PHE A 43 -20.00 8.77 4.79
N ILE A 44 -19.21 9.68 5.35
CA ILE A 44 -18.95 9.72 6.80
C ILE A 44 -20.21 10.02 7.60
N ARG A 45 -21.05 10.93 7.12
CA ARG A 45 -22.19 11.48 7.86
C ARG A 45 -23.49 10.72 7.64
N GLU A 46 -23.79 10.39 6.38
CA GLU A 46 -25.13 9.93 6.00
C GLU A 46 -25.21 8.41 5.86
N ILE A 47 -24.06 7.71 5.71
CA ILE A 47 -24.04 6.26 5.57
C ILE A 47 -23.83 5.61 6.94
N TYR A 48 -24.68 4.63 7.25
CA TYR A 48 -24.61 3.89 8.50
C TYR A 48 -23.24 3.21 8.66
N TYR A 49 -22.54 3.51 9.75
CA TYR A 49 -21.13 3.15 9.98
C TYR A 49 -20.13 3.66 8.93
N GLY A 50 -20.49 4.60 8.06
CA GLY A 50 -19.59 5.16 7.05
C GLY A 50 -18.33 5.80 7.67
N TRP A 51 -18.49 6.50 8.80
CA TRP A 51 -17.35 7.03 9.58
C TRP A 51 -16.37 5.93 10.00
N CYS A 52 -16.87 4.80 10.46
CA CYS A 52 -16.04 3.68 10.90
C CYS A 52 -15.21 3.12 9.73
N LEU A 53 -15.86 2.83 8.60
CA LEU A 53 -15.18 2.34 7.40
C LEU A 53 -14.12 3.33 6.89
N ARG A 54 -14.46 4.62 6.87
CA ARG A 54 -13.52 5.67 6.44
C ARG A 54 -12.29 5.76 7.35
N TYR A 55 -12.49 5.76 8.67
CA TYR A 55 -11.38 5.84 9.61
C TYR A 55 -10.58 4.54 9.66
N LEU A 56 -11.20 3.38 9.55
CA LEU A 56 -10.48 2.11 9.41
C LEU A 56 -9.59 2.11 8.16
N HIS A 57 -10.06 2.64 7.05
CA HIS A 57 -9.27 2.75 5.83
C HIS A 57 -8.10 3.73 5.98
N SER A 58 -8.35 4.94 6.46
CA SER A 58 -7.32 5.98 6.58
C SER A 58 -6.27 5.68 7.65
N SER A 59 -6.70 5.24 8.83
CA SER A 59 -5.78 4.87 9.92
C SER A 59 -5.10 3.54 9.65
N GLY A 60 -5.83 2.60 9.03
CA GLY A 60 -5.28 1.31 8.62
C GLY A 60 -4.10 1.44 7.65
N ALA A 61 -4.10 2.45 6.77
CA ALA A 61 -2.95 2.75 5.93
C ALA A 61 -1.69 3.06 6.76
N SER A 62 -1.81 3.79 7.87
CA SER A 62 -0.70 4.05 8.79
C SER A 62 -0.17 2.76 9.43
N PHE A 63 -1.05 1.84 9.81
CA PHE A 63 -0.65 0.52 10.34
C PHE A 63 0.04 -0.34 9.29
N VAL A 64 -0.40 -0.29 8.02
CA VAL A 64 0.30 -0.97 6.92
C VAL A 64 1.74 -0.50 6.84
N PHE A 65 2.00 0.82 6.86
CA PHE A 65 3.36 1.35 6.81
C PHE A 65 4.16 1.06 8.08
N LEU A 66 3.55 1.10 9.25
CA LEU A 66 4.19 0.70 10.50
C LEU A 66 4.73 -0.73 10.42
N PHE A 67 3.88 -1.68 10.05
CA PHE A 67 4.29 -3.08 9.93
C PHE A 67 5.28 -3.30 8.78
N LEU A 68 5.15 -2.54 7.69
CA LEU A 68 6.07 -2.58 6.55
C LEU A 68 7.49 -2.16 6.96
N PHE A 69 7.63 -1.02 7.65
CA PHE A 69 8.94 -0.55 8.09
C PHE A 69 9.57 -1.50 9.12
N LEU A 70 8.79 -2.06 10.03
CA LEU A 70 9.27 -3.07 10.95
C LEU A 70 9.69 -4.35 10.21
N HIS A 71 8.90 -4.80 9.23
CA HIS A 71 9.20 -5.96 8.39
C HIS A 71 10.49 -5.76 7.59
N LEU A 72 10.65 -4.60 6.96
CA LEU A 72 11.85 -4.23 6.21
C LEU A 72 13.05 -4.09 7.14
N GLY A 73 12.90 -3.41 8.28
CA GLY A 73 13.95 -3.24 9.29
C GLY A 73 14.44 -4.59 9.82
N ARG A 74 13.52 -5.54 10.09
CA ARG A 74 13.87 -6.91 10.44
C ARG A 74 14.67 -7.58 9.33
N ALA A 75 14.25 -7.46 8.07
CA ALA A 75 14.92 -8.07 6.93
C ALA A 75 16.34 -7.52 6.73
N ILE A 76 16.56 -6.22 6.92
CA ILE A 76 17.88 -5.58 6.87
C ILE A 76 18.74 -6.06 8.03
N SER A 77 18.23 -6.00 9.27
CA SER A 77 18.98 -6.34 10.47
C SER A 77 19.47 -7.79 10.48
N TYR A 78 18.70 -8.70 9.92
CA TYR A 78 19.06 -10.13 9.85
C TYR A 78 19.69 -10.54 8.52
N GLY A 79 19.96 -9.60 7.60
CA GLY A 79 20.65 -9.86 6.33
C GLY A 79 19.83 -10.71 5.35
N SER A 80 18.49 -10.64 5.39
CA SER A 80 17.60 -11.45 4.54
C SER A 80 17.81 -11.19 3.05
N TYR A 81 18.26 -10.00 2.68
CA TYR A 81 18.59 -9.61 1.30
C TYR A 81 19.73 -10.46 0.70
N PHE A 82 20.63 -10.96 1.53
CA PHE A 82 21.74 -11.83 1.11
C PHE A 82 21.29 -13.29 0.98
N TYR A 83 20.52 -13.79 1.93
CA TYR A 83 20.12 -15.20 1.96
C TYR A 83 18.97 -15.52 1.01
N ASN A 84 18.03 -14.59 0.82
CA ASN A 84 16.83 -14.76 0.00
C ASN A 84 16.67 -13.59 -0.99
N PRO A 85 17.55 -13.41 -1.98
CA PRO A 85 17.53 -12.24 -2.87
C PRO A 85 16.23 -12.12 -3.66
N ASN A 86 15.64 -13.20 -4.16
CA ASN A 86 14.39 -13.15 -4.92
C ASN A 86 13.21 -12.68 -4.05
N THR A 87 13.15 -13.15 -2.80
CA THR A 87 12.17 -12.66 -1.83
C THR A 87 12.40 -11.18 -1.52
N TRP A 88 13.64 -10.76 -1.38
CA TRP A 88 14.00 -9.36 -1.16
C TRP A 88 13.56 -8.47 -2.33
N PHE A 89 13.94 -8.80 -3.58
CA PHE A 89 13.58 -7.99 -4.75
C PHE A 89 12.07 -7.92 -4.98
N SER A 90 11.35 -9.02 -4.81
CA SER A 90 9.88 -9.00 -4.89
C SER A 90 9.26 -8.14 -3.78
N GLY A 91 9.84 -8.13 -2.58
CA GLY A 91 9.44 -7.26 -1.48
C GLY A 91 9.67 -5.76 -1.76
N ILE A 92 10.80 -5.41 -2.38
CA ILE A 92 11.08 -4.03 -2.82
C ILE A 92 10.09 -3.57 -3.89
N LEU A 93 9.72 -4.44 -4.82
CA LEU A 93 8.70 -4.13 -5.81
C LEU A 93 7.34 -3.84 -5.15
N ILE A 94 6.92 -4.69 -4.20
CA ILE A 94 5.70 -4.48 -3.40
C ILE A 94 5.77 -3.15 -2.66
N PHE A 95 6.91 -2.80 -2.07
CA PHE A 95 7.11 -1.55 -1.34
C PHE A 95 6.83 -0.32 -2.22
N PHE A 96 7.41 -0.26 -3.43
CA PHE A 96 7.18 0.86 -4.36
C PHE A 96 5.72 0.95 -4.81
N PHE A 97 5.10 -0.18 -5.16
CA PHE A 97 3.68 -0.20 -5.51
C PHE A 97 2.78 0.24 -4.35
N LEU A 98 3.13 -0.15 -3.13
CA LEU A 98 2.36 0.23 -1.94
C LEU A 98 2.47 1.74 -1.67
N MET A 99 3.68 2.31 -1.77
CA MET A 99 3.87 3.77 -1.64
C MET A 99 3.05 4.54 -2.67
N THR A 100 3.12 4.12 -3.94
CA THR A 100 2.36 4.74 -5.02
C THR A 100 0.86 4.63 -4.79
N THR A 101 0.39 3.45 -4.37
CA THR A 101 -1.02 3.22 -4.03
C THR A 101 -1.49 4.16 -2.91
N ALA A 102 -0.73 4.25 -1.83
CA ALA A 102 -1.07 5.08 -0.69
C ALA A 102 -1.07 6.58 -1.03
N PHE A 103 -0.09 7.03 -1.81
CA PHE A 103 -0.04 8.40 -2.30
C PHE A 103 -1.29 8.77 -3.12
N MET A 104 -1.64 7.95 -4.11
CA MET A 104 -2.83 8.18 -4.91
C MET A 104 -4.09 8.21 -4.04
N GLY A 105 -4.21 7.31 -3.05
CA GLY A 105 -5.34 7.29 -2.12
C GLY A 105 -5.44 8.53 -1.23
N TYR A 106 -4.30 9.08 -0.80
CA TYR A 106 -4.27 10.32 -0.04
C TYR A 106 -4.77 11.53 -0.85
N VAL A 107 -4.56 11.53 -2.16
CA VAL A 107 -5.02 12.61 -3.05
C VAL A 107 -6.54 12.58 -3.29
N LEU A 108 -7.19 11.42 -3.20
CA LEU A 108 -8.60 11.25 -3.59
C LEU A 108 -9.59 12.17 -2.89
N PRO A 109 -9.50 12.50 -1.59
CA PRO A 109 -10.41 13.45 -0.97
C PRO A 109 -10.32 14.86 -1.54
N PHE A 110 -9.28 15.18 -2.25
CA PHE A 110 -9.00 16.43 -2.95
C PHE A 110 -9.18 17.70 -2.09
N GLY A 111 -8.80 17.61 -0.82
CA GLY A 111 -8.67 18.77 0.06
C GLY A 111 -7.37 19.55 -0.24
N GLN A 112 -7.13 20.64 0.48
CA GLN A 112 -5.96 21.50 0.27
C GLN A 112 -4.63 20.72 0.35
N MET A 113 -4.45 19.90 1.37
CA MET A 113 -3.22 19.10 1.52
C MET A 113 -3.07 18.07 0.40
N SER A 114 -4.16 17.46 -0.05
CA SER A 114 -4.16 16.50 -1.17
C SER A 114 -3.74 17.16 -2.48
N PHE A 115 -4.28 18.33 -2.78
CA PHE A 115 -3.95 19.12 -3.96
C PHE A 115 -2.48 19.55 -3.97
N TRP A 116 -2.01 20.14 -2.87
CA TRP A 116 -0.62 20.61 -2.79
C TRP A 116 0.37 19.45 -2.75
N GLY A 117 0.05 18.36 -2.08
CA GLY A 117 0.87 17.16 -2.10
C GLY A 117 1.00 16.56 -3.50
N ALA A 118 -0.11 16.46 -4.24
CA ALA A 118 -0.08 16.01 -5.62
C ALA A 118 0.75 16.94 -6.51
N THR A 119 0.58 18.24 -6.38
CA THR A 119 1.33 19.26 -7.16
C THR A 119 2.82 19.16 -6.91
N VAL A 120 3.27 19.05 -5.65
CA VAL A 120 4.69 18.92 -5.32
C VAL A 120 5.28 17.64 -5.92
N ILE A 121 4.61 16.49 -5.76
CA ILE A 121 5.14 15.20 -6.24
C ILE A 121 5.16 15.15 -7.77
N THR A 122 4.14 15.66 -8.44
CA THR A 122 4.14 15.73 -9.92
C THR A 122 5.20 16.68 -10.43
N ASN A 123 5.47 17.78 -9.73
CA ASN A 123 6.57 18.71 -10.09
C ASN A 123 7.97 18.12 -9.94
N LEU A 124 8.16 17.08 -9.11
CA LEU A 124 9.44 16.36 -9.09
C LEU A 124 9.75 15.65 -10.43
N LEU A 125 8.72 15.40 -11.25
CA LEU A 125 8.87 14.86 -12.60
C LEU A 125 9.11 15.95 -13.65
N SER A 126 9.22 17.22 -13.29
CA SER A 126 9.40 18.36 -14.21
C SER A 126 10.60 18.27 -15.16
N PRO A 127 11.71 17.55 -14.85
CA PRO A 127 12.75 17.29 -15.85
C PRO A 127 12.24 16.54 -17.09
N PHE A 128 11.08 15.90 -16.99
CA PHE A 128 10.43 15.15 -18.06
C PHE A 128 9.01 15.69 -18.30
N PRO A 129 8.83 16.85 -18.98
CA PRO A 129 7.53 17.52 -19.09
C PRO A 129 6.43 16.65 -19.70
N SER A 130 6.75 15.87 -20.73
CA SER A 130 5.81 14.95 -21.36
C SER A 130 5.28 13.87 -20.39
N LEU A 131 6.12 13.44 -19.44
CA LEU A 131 5.72 12.49 -18.40
C LEU A 131 4.76 13.14 -17.41
N VAL A 132 5.01 14.39 -17.01
CA VAL A 132 4.11 15.17 -16.15
C VAL A 132 2.75 15.32 -16.81
N GLU A 133 2.75 15.74 -18.09
CA GLU A 133 1.53 15.95 -18.86
C GLU A 133 0.74 14.64 -19.04
N TRP A 134 1.41 13.56 -19.34
CA TRP A 134 0.81 12.23 -19.42
C TRP A 134 0.21 11.79 -18.08
N PHE A 135 0.95 11.99 -16.99
CA PHE A 135 0.54 11.56 -15.65
C PHE A 135 -0.61 12.40 -15.11
N CYS A 136 -0.55 13.72 -15.24
CA CYS A 136 -1.60 14.65 -14.82
C CYS A 136 -2.80 14.65 -15.76
N GLY A 137 -2.59 14.31 -17.04
CA GLY A 137 -3.60 14.45 -18.09
C GLY A 137 -3.76 15.87 -18.61
N GLY A 138 -2.76 16.71 -18.37
CA GLY A 138 -2.65 18.12 -18.74
C GLY A 138 -1.53 18.79 -17.98
N HIS A 139 -1.48 20.12 -18.07
CA HIS A 139 -0.35 20.90 -17.53
C HIS A 139 -0.37 21.07 -16.00
N TYR A 140 -1.46 20.72 -15.31
CA TYR A 140 -1.63 20.86 -13.87
C TYR A 140 -2.56 19.80 -13.30
N VAL A 141 -2.59 19.69 -11.95
CA VAL A 141 -3.41 18.71 -11.22
C VAL A 141 -4.87 19.15 -11.22
N TYR A 142 -5.75 18.35 -11.87
CA TYR A 142 -7.19 18.63 -11.97
C TYR A 142 -8.00 17.34 -12.25
N ASN A 143 -9.19 17.43 -12.82
CA ASN A 143 -10.11 16.29 -13.02
C ASN A 143 -9.47 15.05 -13.67
N PRO A 144 -8.75 15.13 -14.79
CA PRO A 144 -8.08 13.96 -15.38
C PRO A 144 -7.08 13.29 -14.43
N THR A 145 -6.35 14.08 -13.65
CA THR A 145 -5.41 13.57 -12.64
C THR A 145 -6.16 12.77 -11.58
N LEU A 146 -7.24 13.34 -11.03
CA LEU A 146 -8.03 12.71 -9.98
C LEU A 146 -8.67 11.40 -10.45
N LYS A 147 -9.17 11.36 -11.69
CA LYS A 147 -9.75 10.15 -12.29
C LYS A 147 -8.69 9.05 -12.46
N ARG A 148 -7.47 9.40 -12.92
CA ARG A 148 -6.36 8.45 -13.03
C ARG A 148 -5.94 7.91 -11.67
N PHE A 149 -5.84 8.79 -10.67
CA PHE A 149 -5.46 8.39 -9.32
C PHE A 149 -6.51 7.47 -8.69
N PHE A 150 -7.78 7.73 -8.91
CA PHE A 150 -8.84 6.82 -8.48
C PHE A 150 -8.72 5.45 -9.14
N LEU A 151 -8.55 5.40 -10.46
CA LEU A 151 -8.40 4.16 -11.21
C LEU A 151 -7.20 3.34 -10.70
N PHE A 152 -6.03 3.94 -10.61
CA PHE A 152 -4.82 3.24 -10.18
C PHE A 152 -4.86 2.88 -8.70
N HIS A 153 -5.38 3.73 -7.83
CA HIS A 153 -5.57 3.40 -6.42
C HIS A 153 -6.51 2.22 -6.23
N PHE A 154 -7.53 2.09 -7.07
CA PHE A 154 -8.46 0.97 -7.03
C PHE A 154 -7.83 -0.33 -7.55
N ILE A 155 -7.04 -0.28 -8.63
CA ILE A 155 -6.47 -1.47 -9.29
C ILE A 155 -5.22 -1.99 -8.56
N PHE A 156 -4.32 -1.12 -8.12
CA PHE A 156 -3.02 -1.51 -7.56
C PHE A 156 -3.09 -2.45 -6.36
N PRO A 157 -4.04 -2.34 -5.43
CA PRO A 157 -4.18 -3.32 -4.35
C PRO A 157 -4.38 -4.77 -4.83
N PHE A 158 -5.06 -4.98 -5.96
CA PHE A 158 -5.22 -6.32 -6.55
C PHE A 158 -3.92 -6.82 -7.19
N LEU A 159 -3.17 -5.93 -7.86
CA LEU A 159 -1.82 -6.25 -8.33
C LEU A 159 -0.87 -6.58 -7.17
N LEU A 160 -0.96 -5.85 -6.06
CA LEU A 160 -0.19 -6.13 -4.84
C LEU A 160 -0.51 -7.52 -4.28
N CYS A 161 -1.76 -7.99 -4.35
CA CYS A 161 -2.10 -9.36 -3.99
C CYS A 161 -1.37 -10.38 -4.86
N GLY A 162 -1.26 -10.14 -6.16
CA GLY A 162 -0.49 -10.98 -7.08
C GLY A 162 1.00 -11.01 -6.75
N PHE A 163 1.61 -9.85 -6.55
CA PHE A 163 3.03 -9.74 -6.14
C PHE A 163 3.29 -10.36 -4.76
N ARG A 164 2.33 -10.29 -3.84
CA ARG A 164 2.41 -10.97 -2.55
C ARG A 164 2.49 -12.49 -2.73
N ILE A 165 1.69 -13.08 -3.62
CA ILE A 165 1.74 -14.52 -3.92
C ILE A 165 3.15 -14.88 -4.42
N LEU A 166 3.71 -14.11 -5.34
CA LEU A 166 5.06 -14.31 -5.84
C LEU A 166 6.12 -14.19 -4.72
N HIS A 167 5.98 -13.20 -3.85
CA HIS A 167 6.87 -13.00 -2.70
C HIS A 167 6.84 -14.19 -1.72
N LEU A 168 5.65 -14.71 -1.43
CA LEU A 168 5.48 -15.91 -0.60
C LEU A 168 5.99 -17.17 -1.30
N PHE A 169 5.84 -17.29 -2.61
CA PHE A 169 6.39 -18.40 -3.38
C PHE A 169 7.93 -18.46 -3.22
N TYR A 170 8.62 -17.35 -3.41
CA TYR A 170 10.07 -17.28 -3.22
C TYR A 170 10.49 -17.54 -1.76
N LEU A 171 9.71 -17.06 -0.80
CA LEU A 171 9.96 -17.31 0.62
C LEU A 171 9.85 -18.81 0.94
N HIS A 172 8.81 -19.48 0.44
CA HIS A 172 8.58 -20.89 0.71
C HIS A 172 9.57 -21.80 -0.03
N PHE A 173 10.07 -21.37 -1.17
CA PHE A 173 11.08 -22.12 -1.93
C PHE A 173 12.42 -22.21 -1.18
N HIS A 174 12.88 -21.12 -0.57
CA HIS A 174 14.15 -21.04 0.15
C HIS A 174 14.04 -21.20 1.66
N SER A 175 12.81 -21.21 2.20
CA SER A 175 12.50 -21.14 3.63
C SER A 175 12.87 -19.79 4.28
N SER A 176 12.37 -19.59 5.52
CA SER A 176 12.65 -18.37 6.26
C SER A 176 14.07 -18.33 6.79
N ASN A 177 14.70 -17.16 6.76
CA ASN A 177 15.92 -16.90 7.49
C ASN A 177 15.67 -16.97 9.01
N ASN A 178 16.71 -17.10 9.80
CA ASN A 178 16.65 -17.09 11.27
C ASN A 178 17.67 -16.08 11.86
N PRO A 179 17.54 -15.72 13.16
CA PRO A 179 18.43 -14.72 13.78
C PRO A 179 19.91 -15.06 13.73
N LEU A 180 20.24 -16.35 13.70
CA LEU A 180 21.63 -16.83 13.67
C LEU A 180 22.21 -16.89 12.26
N ARG A 181 21.38 -16.65 11.23
CA ARG A 181 21.77 -16.74 9.80
C ARG A 181 22.34 -18.10 9.40
N LEU A 182 21.95 -19.14 10.10
CA LEU A 182 22.40 -20.51 9.85
C LEU A 182 21.32 -21.28 9.10
N ASN A 183 21.76 -22.18 8.22
CA ASN A 183 20.85 -23.17 7.65
C ASN A 183 20.45 -24.15 8.75
N THR A 184 19.15 -24.39 8.90
CA THR A 184 18.64 -25.35 9.85
C THR A 184 17.63 -26.28 9.20
N ASN A 185 17.73 -27.56 9.49
CA ASN A 185 16.77 -28.58 9.09
C ASN A 185 15.62 -28.73 10.09
N ASN A 186 15.75 -28.14 11.28
CA ASN A 186 14.69 -28.14 12.26
C ASN A 186 13.56 -27.20 11.80
N LYS A 187 12.39 -27.76 11.65
CA LYS A 187 11.18 -27.05 11.26
C LYS A 187 10.11 -27.28 12.31
N MET A 188 9.40 -26.21 12.66
CA MET A 188 8.22 -26.30 13.51
C MET A 188 7.04 -25.64 12.81
N PRO A 189 5.81 -26.16 12.99
CA PRO A 189 4.62 -25.52 12.42
C PRO A 189 4.51 -24.07 12.88
N PHE A 190 4.09 -23.18 11.97
CA PHE A 190 3.87 -21.78 12.31
C PHE A 190 2.77 -21.66 13.38
N PHE A 191 1.65 -22.31 13.16
CA PHE A 191 0.58 -22.40 14.14
C PHE A 191 0.63 -23.77 14.87
N PRO A 192 0.49 -23.87 16.19
CA PRO A 192 0.24 -22.79 17.16
C PRO A 192 1.50 -22.21 17.84
N PHE A 193 2.70 -22.43 17.31
CA PHE A 193 3.96 -22.17 18.03
C PHE A 193 4.57 -20.78 17.78
N ILE A 194 4.06 -20.00 16.81
CA ILE A 194 4.55 -18.67 16.47
C ILE A 194 3.40 -17.69 16.29
#